data_6ffbd2c4201ded39d0d8b5bb6fb7ba89
#
_entry.id   6ffbd2c4201ded39d0d8b5bb6fb7ba89
#
_cell.length_a   1.000
_cell.length_b   1.000
_cell.length_c   1.000
_cell.angle_alpha   90.00
_cell.angle_beta   90.00
_cell.angle_gamma   90.00
#
_symmetry.space_group_name_H-M   'P 1'
#
loop_
_entity.id
_entity.type
_entity.pdbx_description
1 polymer ?
#
loop_
_entity_poly.entity_id
_entity_poly.type
_entity_poly.pdbx_seq_one_letter_code
_entity_poly.pdbx_strand_id
1 'polypeptide(L)'
;DTHGVPFRSKLVAGFTQQMELAMWVPWAYNAVFGTPFLRRIANRVVGFHPNRTMPALANQTLRKWLEERKKNPQTEGTPARMVYVFCDEFSNFNDVEIGKKMVLLLEGLGYEVRLPSHVESGRTYLSKGLVKEAQKIANRNVHLLSKVVSDGHPLIGIEPSAILTFRDEYPDLVAPELREEASKLAQNALLFEEFIARE
;
A
#
# COMPACT_ATOMS: atom_id res chain seq x y z
N ASP A 1 -1.47 15.36 -24.00
CA ASP A 1 -0.07 14.97 -24.32
C ASP A 1 0.00 14.42 -25.74
N THR A 2 0.73 15.13 -26.60
CA THR A 2 0.88 14.78 -28.04
C THR A 2 1.76 13.52 -28.26
N HIS A 3 2.48 13.06 -27.25
CA HIS A 3 3.44 11.94 -27.35
C HIS A 3 3.07 10.70 -26.50
N GLY A 4 1.94 10.70 -25.82
CA GLY A 4 1.51 9.61 -24.94
C GLY A 4 2.39 9.43 -23.69
N VAL A 5 2.04 8.43 -22.86
CA VAL A 5 2.81 8.12 -21.63
C VAL A 5 3.96 7.19 -21.98
N PRO A 6 5.22 7.53 -21.63
CA PRO A 6 6.37 6.67 -21.87
C PRO A 6 6.19 5.28 -21.24
N PHE A 7 6.69 4.23 -21.90
CA PHE A 7 6.57 2.84 -21.44
C PHE A 7 7.06 2.64 -20.01
N ARG A 8 8.24 3.21 -19.68
CA ARG A 8 8.78 3.17 -18.31
C ARG A 8 7.83 3.79 -17.27
N SER A 9 7.15 4.89 -17.61
CA SER A 9 6.20 5.54 -16.71
C SER A 9 4.97 4.66 -16.47
N LYS A 10 4.48 3.97 -17.51
CA LYS A 10 3.41 2.98 -17.38
C LYS A 10 3.82 1.81 -16.50
N LEU A 11 5.05 1.31 -16.64
CA LEU A 11 5.58 0.26 -15.78
C LEU A 11 5.62 0.70 -14.30
N VAL A 12 6.15 1.89 -14.02
CA VAL A 12 6.21 2.38 -12.63
C VAL A 12 4.82 2.64 -12.07
N ALA A 13 3.90 3.17 -12.87
CA ALA A 13 2.52 3.40 -12.43
C ALA A 13 1.79 2.09 -12.09
N GLY A 14 1.91 1.07 -12.95
CA GLY A 14 1.31 -0.26 -12.73
C GLY A 14 2.15 -1.17 -11.82
N PHE A 15 2.81 -0.63 -10.82
CA PHE A 15 3.68 -1.38 -9.90
C PHE A 15 2.94 -2.55 -9.23
N THR A 16 1.75 -2.31 -8.70
CA THR A 16 0.94 -3.33 -8.02
C THR A 16 0.69 -4.54 -8.90
N GLN A 17 0.21 -4.33 -10.12
CA GLN A 17 -0.11 -5.42 -11.05
C GLN A 17 1.13 -6.23 -11.44
N GLN A 18 2.28 -5.56 -11.57
CA GLN A 18 3.54 -6.26 -11.85
C GLN A 18 4.01 -7.09 -10.66
N MET A 19 3.89 -6.57 -9.44
CA MET A 19 4.23 -7.32 -8.23
C MET A 19 3.29 -8.49 -8.02
N GLU A 20 2.00 -8.35 -8.27
CA GLU A 20 1.03 -9.47 -8.23
C GLU A 20 1.44 -10.59 -9.18
N LEU A 21 1.81 -10.26 -10.42
CA LEU A 21 2.30 -11.25 -11.38
C LEU A 21 3.63 -11.89 -10.92
N ALA A 22 4.56 -11.08 -10.42
CA ALA A 22 5.86 -11.57 -9.97
C ALA A 22 5.76 -12.47 -8.72
N MET A 23 4.72 -12.30 -7.91
CA MET A 23 4.43 -13.14 -6.74
C MET A 23 4.05 -14.59 -7.09
N TRP A 24 3.80 -14.90 -8.36
CA TRP A 24 3.62 -16.30 -8.78
C TRP A 24 4.95 -17.06 -8.74
N VAL A 25 6.06 -16.38 -8.99
CA VAL A 25 7.41 -16.94 -9.00
C VAL A 25 8.43 -15.97 -8.37
N PRO A 26 8.28 -15.62 -7.09
CA PRO A 26 9.09 -14.58 -6.44
C PRO A 26 10.59 -14.91 -6.46
N TRP A 27 10.94 -16.20 -6.39
CA TRP A 27 12.33 -16.64 -6.50
C TRP A 27 12.96 -16.27 -7.84
N ALA A 28 12.22 -16.34 -8.94
CA ALA A 28 12.72 -15.99 -10.27
C ALA A 28 12.95 -14.49 -10.40
N TYR A 29 12.00 -13.67 -9.91
CA TYR A 29 12.18 -12.21 -9.80
C TYR A 29 13.44 -11.87 -9.00
N ASN A 30 13.57 -12.45 -7.81
CA ASN A 30 14.71 -12.21 -6.93
C ASN A 30 16.04 -12.69 -7.55
N ALA A 31 16.05 -13.79 -8.28
CA ALA A 31 17.24 -14.27 -9.00
C ALA A 31 17.67 -13.29 -10.10
N VAL A 32 16.71 -12.79 -10.90
CA VAL A 32 16.99 -11.83 -11.98
C VAL A 32 17.52 -10.50 -11.42
N PHE A 33 16.82 -9.90 -10.47
CA PHE A 33 17.19 -8.58 -9.94
C PHE A 33 18.27 -8.62 -8.85
N GLY A 34 18.49 -9.78 -8.22
CA GLY A 34 19.59 -10.03 -7.29
C GLY A 34 20.94 -10.25 -7.99
N THR A 35 20.94 -10.85 -9.20
CA THR A 35 22.16 -11.13 -9.95
C THR A 35 22.61 -9.90 -10.76
N PRO A 36 23.79 -9.31 -10.51
CA PRO A 36 24.21 -8.05 -11.15
C PRO A 36 24.17 -8.07 -12.68
N PHE A 37 24.54 -9.18 -13.31
CA PHE A 37 24.53 -9.31 -14.76
C PHE A 37 23.10 -9.32 -15.33
N LEU A 38 22.22 -10.16 -14.79
CA LEU A 38 20.82 -10.26 -15.22
C LEU A 38 20.06 -8.96 -14.96
N ARG A 39 20.27 -8.36 -13.80
CA ARG A 39 19.69 -7.06 -13.43
C ARG A 39 20.05 -5.95 -14.42
N ARG A 40 21.33 -5.88 -14.87
CA ARG A 40 21.75 -4.87 -15.85
C ARG A 40 21.00 -5.03 -17.18
N ILE A 41 20.81 -6.25 -17.62
CA ILE A 41 20.05 -6.54 -18.85
C ILE A 41 18.58 -6.17 -18.66
N ALA A 42 17.94 -6.68 -17.60
CA ALA A 42 16.53 -6.42 -17.30
C ALA A 42 16.27 -4.90 -17.17
N ASN A 43 17.07 -4.18 -16.40
CA ASN A 43 16.95 -2.73 -16.25
C ASN A 43 17.07 -1.99 -17.59
N ARG A 44 18.00 -2.39 -18.44
CA ARG A 44 18.19 -1.77 -19.75
C ARG A 44 16.98 -1.99 -20.67
N VAL A 45 16.39 -3.18 -20.65
CA VAL A 45 15.19 -3.52 -21.43
C VAL A 45 13.99 -2.66 -20.99
N VAL A 46 13.80 -2.46 -19.68
CA VAL A 46 12.68 -1.64 -19.15
C VAL A 46 12.97 -0.13 -19.08
N GLY A 47 14.16 0.29 -19.53
CA GLY A 47 14.55 1.70 -19.59
C GLY A 47 15.00 2.29 -18.24
N PHE A 48 15.42 1.45 -17.29
CA PHE A 48 16.05 1.90 -16.06
C PHE A 48 17.59 1.98 -16.19
N HIS A 49 18.20 2.71 -15.26
CA HIS A 49 19.66 2.73 -15.17
C HIS A 49 20.19 1.32 -14.87
N PRO A 50 21.21 0.81 -15.61
CA PRO A 50 21.65 -0.59 -15.49
C PRO A 50 22.05 -1.01 -14.07
N ASN A 51 22.64 -0.10 -13.29
CA ASN A 51 23.08 -0.37 -11.93
C ASN A 51 22.01 -0.14 -10.86
N ARG A 52 20.77 0.22 -11.23
CA ARG A 52 19.69 0.40 -10.26
C ARG A 52 19.38 -0.95 -9.58
N THR A 53 19.38 -0.95 -8.25
CA THR A 53 18.87 -2.07 -7.46
C THR A 53 17.35 -2.00 -7.41
N MET A 54 16.70 -3.18 -7.51
CA MET A 54 15.27 -3.30 -7.30
C MET A 54 15.03 -3.93 -5.92
N PRO A 55 13.98 -3.51 -5.20
CA PRO A 55 13.60 -4.17 -3.95
C PRO A 55 13.32 -5.65 -4.20
N ALA A 56 13.76 -6.50 -3.27
CA ALA A 56 13.42 -7.91 -3.33
C ALA A 56 11.93 -8.13 -3.05
N LEU A 57 11.36 -9.16 -3.64
CA LEU A 57 10.02 -9.64 -3.30
C LEU A 57 10.09 -10.55 -2.07
N ALA A 58 9.13 -10.39 -1.18
CA ALA A 58 8.91 -11.33 -0.10
C ALA A 58 8.36 -12.67 -0.65
N ASN A 59 8.51 -13.74 0.14
CA ASN A 59 7.96 -15.06 -0.24
C ASN A 59 6.43 -15.14 -0.03
N GLN A 60 5.87 -14.23 0.76
CA GLN A 60 4.45 -14.12 1.08
C GLN A 60 4.08 -12.66 1.19
N THR A 61 2.91 -12.25 0.69
CA THR A 61 2.41 -10.89 0.86
C THR A 61 1.96 -10.61 2.28
N LEU A 62 2.04 -9.35 2.72
CA LEU A 62 1.54 -8.94 4.02
C LEU A 62 0.03 -9.22 4.15
N ARG A 63 -0.73 -8.96 3.10
CA ARG A 63 -2.18 -9.24 3.05
C ARG A 63 -2.47 -10.72 3.33
N LYS A 64 -1.77 -11.63 2.65
CA LYS A 64 -1.95 -13.07 2.86
C LYS A 64 -1.58 -13.47 4.30
N TRP A 65 -0.50 -12.93 4.84
CA TRP A 65 -0.10 -13.19 6.22
C TRP A 65 -1.16 -12.71 7.22
N LEU A 66 -1.74 -11.51 7.02
CA LEU A 66 -2.83 -10.98 7.85
C LEU A 66 -4.10 -11.84 7.78
N GLU A 67 -4.46 -12.33 6.60
CA GLU A 67 -5.62 -13.22 6.40
C GLU A 67 -5.43 -14.57 7.10
N GLU A 68 -4.24 -15.15 7.03
CA GLU A 68 -3.90 -16.39 7.74
C GLU A 68 -3.91 -16.21 9.26
N ARG A 69 -3.37 -15.08 9.74
CA ARG A 69 -3.37 -14.74 11.17
C ARG A 69 -4.79 -14.54 11.71
N LYS A 70 -5.69 -13.94 10.95
CA LYS A 70 -7.10 -13.79 11.32
C LYS A 70 -7.80 -15.13 11.55
N LYS A 71 -7.41 -16.19 10.82
CA LYS A 71 -7.97 -17.54 10.99
C LYS A 71 -7.48 -18.21 12.28
N ASN A 72 -6.32 -17.81 12.79
CA ASN A 72 -5.68 -18.34 14.00
C ASN A 72 -5.29 -17.17 14.91
N PRO A 73 -6.25 -16.54 15.63
CA PRO A 73 -5.95 -15.40 16.49
C PRO A 73 -4.99 -15.81 17.60
N GLN A 74 -3.90 -15.04 17.75
CA GLN A 74 -2.84 -15.28 18.73
C GLN A 74 -3.06 -14.48 20.04
N THR A 75 -4.07 -13.62 20.08
CA THR A 75 -4.37 -12.77 21.22
C THR A 75 -5.37 -13.46 22.16
N GLU A 76 -4.94 -13.71 23.38
CA GLU A 76 -5.84 -14.10 24.48
C GLU A 76 -6.47 -12.82 25.06
N GLY A 77 -7.80 -12.78 25.11
CA GLY A 77 -8.57 -11.66 25.66
C GLY A 77 -9.39 -10.90 24.62
N THR A 78 -10.32 -10.07 25.08
CA THR A 78 -11.12 -9.19 24.21
C THR A 78 -10.34 -7.88 24.02
N PRO A 79 -9.93 -7.54 22.79
CA PRO A 79 -9.26 -6.27 22.52
C PRO A 79 -10.17 -5.09 22.88
N ALA A 80 -9.64 -4.12 23.62
CA ALA A 80 -10.41 -2.96 24.06
C ALA A 80 -10.63 -1.96 22.94
N ARG A 81 -9.73 -1.92 21.94
CA ARG A 81 -9.73 -0.95 20.83
C ARG A 81 -9.35 -1.63 19.52
N MET A 82 -9.86 -1.12 18.41
CA MET A 82 -9.62 -1.66 17.09
C MET A 82 -9.04 -0.60 16.15
N VAL A 83 -8.12 -1.02 15.28
CA VAL A 83 -7.53 -0.17 14.24
C VAL A 83 -7.54 -0.90 12.90
N TYR A 84 -7.63 -0.11 11.82
CA TYR A 84 -7.47 -0.62 10.46
C TYR A 84 -6.06 -0.36 9.96
N VAL A 85 -5.47 -1.33 9.27
CA VAL A 85 -4.15 -1.19 8.63
C VAL A 85 -4.35 -1.05 7.13
N PHE A 86 -3.80 0.03 6.56
CA PHE A 86 -3.65 0.17 5.13
C PHE A 86 -2.43 -0.64 4.67
N CYS A 87 -2.70 -1.75 3.99
CA CYS A 87 -1.67 -2.60 3.41
C CYS A 87 -1.33 -2.05 2.01
N ASP A 88 -0.42 -1.08 1.97
CA ASP A 88 0.01 -0.43 0.74
C ASP A 88 0.81 -1.36 -0.18
N GLU A 89 1.03 -0.92 -1.41
CA GLU A 89 1.69 -1.70 -2.45
C GLU A 89 3.15 -2.04 -2.13
N PHE A 90 3.86 -1.26 -1.31
CA PHE A 90 5.25 -1.53 -0.94
C PHE A 90 5.35 -2.47 0.25
N SER A 91 4.60 -2.19 1.32
CA SER A 91 4.51 -3.06 2.50
C SER A 91 3.95 -4.44 2.14
N ASN A 92 3.05 -4.51 1.13
CA ASN A 92 2.44 -5.77 0.73
C ASN A 92 3.42 -6.73 0.04
N PHE A 93 4.38 -6.23 -0.74
CA PHE A 93 5.20 -7.07 -1.61
C PHE A 93 6.69 -7.09 -1.24
N ASN A 94 7.22 -5.98 -0.75
CA ASN A 94 8.66 -5.80 -0.53
C ASN A 94 9.01 -5.70 0.96
N ASP A 95 8.35 -4.79 1.68
CA ASP A 95 8.66 -4.47 3.07
C ASP A 95 7.74 -5.20 4.06
N VAL A 96 7.40 -6.44 3.73
CA VAL A 96 6.45 -7.29 4.48
C VAL A 96 6.84 -7.46 5.95
N GLU A 97 8.14 -7.61 6.24
CA GLU A 97 8.61 -7.76 7.62
C GLU A 97 8.41 -6.49 8.46
N ILE A 98 8.46 -5.30 7.84
CA ILE A 98 8.14 -4.04 8.53
C ILE A 98 6.65 -3.99 8.84
N GLY A 99 5.80 -4.31 7.87
CA GLY A 99 4.35 -4.40 8.06
C GLY A 99 3.95 -5.40 9.16
N LYS A 100 4.57 -6.58 9.18
CA LYS A 100 4.36 -7.57 10.25
C LYS A 100 4.72 -7.02 11.63
N LYS A 101 5.88 -6.36 11.76
CA LYS A 101 6.32 -5.78 13.03
C LYS A 101 5.37 -4.69 13.52
N MET A 102 4.87 -3.84 12.62
CA MET A 102 3.84 -2.85 12.96
C MET A 102 2.59 -3.52 13.53
N VAL A 103 2.07 -4.54 12.86
CA VAL A 103 0.89 -5.29 13.34
C VAL A 103 1.13 -5.91 14.70
N LEU A 104 2.27 -6.61 14.89
CA LEU A 104 2.61 -7.25 16.16
C LEU A 104 2.77 -6.23 17.29
N LEU A 105 3.30 -5.04 17.00
CA LEU A 105 3.44 -3.98 18.00
C LEU A 105 2.05 -3.43 18.40
N LEU A 106 1.17 -3.17 17.43
CA LEU A 106 -0.20 -2.73 17.72
C LEU A 106 -0.98 -3.76 18.55
N GLU A 107 -0.87 -5.05 18.21
CA GLU A 107 -1.48 -6.13 18.98
C GLU A 107 -0.88 -6.22 20.39
N GLY A 108 0.45 -6.05 20.54
CA GLY A 108 1.13 -6.00 21.83
C GLY A 108 0.70 -4.81 22.71
N LEU A 109 0.25 -3.72 22.09
CA LEU A 109 -0.35 -2.55 22.75
C LEU A 109 -1.85 -2.74 23.06
N GLY A 110 -2.43 -3.90 22.78
CA GLY A 110 -3.81 -4.24 23.07
C GLY A 110 -4.84 -3.84 21.98
N TYR A 111 -4.39 -3.57 20.76
CA TYR A 111 -5.28 -3.28 19.64
C TYR A 111 -5.68 -4.54 18.88
N GLU A 112 -6.94 -4.61 18.47
CA GLU A 112 -7.36 -5.50 17.39
C GLU A 112 -6.98 -4.89 16.06
N VAL A 113 -6.09 -5.54 15.31
CA VAL A 113 -5.66 -5.08 13.99
C VAL A 113 -6.50 -5.75 12.90
N ARG A 114 -7.18 -4.95 12.11
CA ARG A 114 -7.99 -5.44 10.98
C ARG A 114 -7.49 -4.89 9.64
N LEU A 115 -7.57 -5.74 8.63
CA LEU A 115 -7.36 -5.35 7.23
C LEU A 115 -8.72 -5.05 6.59
N PRO A 116 -9.02 -3.79 6.25
CA PRO A 116 -10.24 -3.45 5.55
C PRO A 116 -10.12 -3.82 4.07
N SER A 117 -11.24 -3.95 3.38
CA SER A 117 -11.22 -4.04 1.92
C SER A 117 -10.74 -2.72 1.33
N HIS A 118 -9.67 -2.76 0.55
CA HIS A 118 -9.12 -1.60 -0.15
C HIS A 118 -8.33 -2.04 -1.39
N VAL A 119 -8.04 -1.11 -2.28
CA VAL A 119 -7.11 -1.28 -3.40
C VAL A 119 -5.79 -0.55 -3.11
N GLU A 120 -4.87 -0.50 -4.05
CA GLU A 120 -3.63 0.28 -3.94
C GLU A 120 -3.89 1.77 -3.64
N SER A 121 -2.85 2.50 -3.22
CA SER A 121 -3.01 3.92 -2.86
C SER A 121 -3.29 4.85 -4.05
N GLY A 122 -2.90 4.45 -5.26
CA GLY A 122 -2.90 5.31 -6.45
C GLY A 122 -1.69 6.25 -6.53
N ARG A 123 -0.81 6.24 -5.52
CA ARG A 123 0.39 7.09 -5.47
C ARG A 123 1.33 6.86 -6.65
N THR A 124 1.48 5.62 -7.08
CA THR A 124 2.32 5.25 -8.22
C THR A 124 1.83 5.91 -9.51
N TYR A 125 0.51 6.00 -9.72
CA TYR A 125 -0.11 6.69 -10.86
C TYR A 125 0.05 8.20 -10.77
N LEU A 126 -0.22 8.81 -9.61
CA LEU A 126 -0.02 10.24 -9.37
C LEU A 126 1.41 10.66 -9.66
N SER A 127 2.39 9.88 -9.21
CA SER A 127 3.82 10.16 -9.46
C SER A 127 4.20 10.19 -10.94
N LYS A 128 3.35 9.67 -11.83
CA LYS A 128 3.55 9.64 -13.29
C LYS A 128 2.57 10.53 -14.05
N GLY A 129 1.80 11.35 -13.34
CA GLY A 129 0.81 12.24 -13.95
C GLY A 129 -0.41 11.53 -14.52
N LEU A 130 -0.64 10.26 -14.15
CA LEU A 130 -1.79 9.46 -14.58
C LEU A 130 -2.99 9.73 -13.65
N VAL A 131 -3.44 11.01 -13.65
CA VAL A 131 -4.42 11.52 -12.69
C VAL A 131 -5.78 10.81 -12.82
N LYS A 132 -6.22 10.47 -14.04
CA LYS A 132 -7.51 9.79 -14.26
C LYS A 132 -7.54 8.38 -13.65
N GLU A 133 -6.45 7.65 -13.76
CA GLU A 133 -6.30 6.32 -13.17
C GLU A 133 -6.24 6.42 -11.64
N ALA A 134 -5.47 7.37 -11.12
CA ALA A 134 -5.41 7.64 -9.68
C ALA A 134 -6.79 8.05 -9.11
N GLN A 135 -7.57 8.86 -9.83
CA GLN A 135 -8.93 9.24 -9.44
C GLN A 135 -9.86 8.02 -9.32
N LYS A 136 -9.80 7.08 -10.27
CA LYS A 136 -10.60 5.83 -10.18
C LYS A 136 -10.25 5.02 -8.93
N ILE A 137 -8.96 4.94 -8.62
CA ILE A 137 -8.46 4.24 -7.42
C ILE A 137 -8.94 4.96 -6.16
N ALA A 138 -8.80 6.29 -6.10
CA ALA A 138 -9.24 7.10 -4.98
C ALA A 138 -10.75 6.94 -4.74
N ASN A 139 -11.59 7.07 -5.78
CA ASN A 139 -13.04 6.87 -5.67
C ASN A 139 -13.36 5.48 -5.10
N ARG A 140 -12.68 4.44 -5.57
CA ARG A 140 -12.90 3.07 -5.09
C ARG A 140 -12.50 2.92 -3.62
N ASN A 141 -11.36 3.46 -3.20
CA ASN A 141 -10.92 3.42 -1.81
C ASN A 141 -11.87 4.19 -0.89
N VAL A 142 -12.32 5.37 -1.28
CA VAL A 142 -13.30 6.12 -0.49
C VAL A 142 -14.58 5.32 -0.32
N HIS A 143 -15.14 4.73 -1.37
CA HIS A 143 -16.33 3.86 -1.26
C HIS A 143 -16.16 2.66 -0.32
N LEU A 144 -14.95 2.08 -0.24
CA LEU A 144 -14.68 0.92 0.58
C LEU A 144 -14.40 1.30 2.04
N LEU A 145 -13.62 2.36 2.25
CA LEU A 145 -13.04 2.71 3.54
C LEU A 145 -13.89 3.67 4.36
N SER A 146 -14.64 4.58 3.74
CA SER A 146 -15.50 5.55 4.46
C SER A 146 -16.59 4.89 5.30
N LYS A 147 -16.92 3.62 5.02
CA LYS A 147 -17.92 2.84 5.76
C LYS A 147 -17.40 2.24 7.06
N VAL A 148 -16.09 2.14 7.21
CA VAL A 148 -15.47 1.42 8.33
C VAL A 148 -14.48 2.29 9.10
N VAL A 149 -13.80 3.23 8.45
CA VAL A 149 -12.84 4.14 9.09
C VAL A 149 -13.58 5.30 9.76
N SER A 150 -13.21 5.58 11.01
CA SER A 150 -13.79 6.64 11.82
C SER A 150 -12.80 7.07 12.91
N ASP A 151 -13.13 8.12 13.68
CA ASP A 151 -12.31 8.59 14.80
C ASP A 151 -11.98 7.47 15.82
N GLY A 152 -12.95 6.58 16.06
CA GLY A 152 -12.75 5.43 16.95
C GLY A 152 -12.03 4.24 16.31
N HIS A 153 -11.92 4.22 14.98
CA HIS A 153 -11.34 3.14 14.20
C HIS A 153 -10.50 3.70 13.05
N PRO A 154 -9.32 4.30 13.34
CA PRO A 154 -8.48 4.96 12.34
C PRO A 154 -7.86 3.96 11.35
N LEU A 155 -7.49 4.49 10.19
CA LEU A 155 -6.70 3.81 9.17
C LEU A 155 -5.22 4.17 9.36
N ILE A 156 -4.40 3.18 9.62
CA ILE A 156 -2.97 3.37 9.92
C ILE A 156 -2.14 2.84 8.74
N GLY A 157 -1.21 3.63 8.26
CA GLY A 157 -0.26 3.24 7.21
C GLY A 157 1.18 3.45 7.66
N ILE A 158 2.08 2.62 7.12
CA ILE A 158 3.51 2.66 7.42
C ILE A 158 4.33 3.36 6.32
N GLU A 159 3.86 3.26 5.08
CA GLU A 159 4.49 3.95 3.96
C GLU A 159 3.91 5.37 3.83
N PRO A 160 4.72 6.42 4.15
CA PRO A 160 4.18 7.78 4.21
C PRO A 160 3.55 8.24 2.90
N SER A 161 4.20 7.96 1.77
CA SER A 161 3.71 8.40 0.47
C SER A 161 2.37 7.76 0.10
N ALA A 162 2.08 6.57 0.60
CA ALA A 162 0.84 5.86 0.35
C ALA A 162 -0.29 6.34 1.27
N ILE A 163 -0.06 6.39 2.59
CA ILE A 163 -1.11 6.78 3.54
C ILE A 163 -1.43 8.28 3.47
N LEU A 164 -0.43 9.15 3.25
CA LEU A 164 -0.65 10.58 3.10
C LEU A 164 -1.41 10.94 1.83
N THR A 165 -1.38 10.09 0.80
CA THR A 165 -2.23 10.27 -0.40
C THR A 165 -3.72 10.35 -0.04
N PHE A 166 -4.19 9.62 0.98
CA PHE A 166 -5.57 9.72 1.48
C PHE A 166 -5.86 11.09 2.10
N ARG A 167 -4.87 11.68 2.77
CA ARG A 167 -5.01 12.95 3.48
C ARG A 167 -4.84 14.16 2.57
N ASP A 168 -3.81 14.12 1.73
CA ASP A 168 -3.36 15.31 1.02
C ASP A 168 -3.94 15.41 -0.40
N GLU A 169 -4.15 14.27 -1.09
CA GLU A 169 -4.59 14.28 -2.48
C GLU A 169 -6.05 13.83 -2.68
N TYR A 170 -6.56 12.85 -1.93
CA TYR A 170 -7.90 12.31 -2.17
C TYR A 170 -9.03 13.34 -2.10
N PRO A 171 -9.08 14.29 -1.14
CA PRO A 171 -10.16 15.28 -1.07
C PRO A 171 -10.33 16.09 -2.34
N ASP A 172 -9.23 16.39 -3.04
CA ASP A 172 -9.23 17.14 -4.29
C ASP A 172 -9.28 16.24 -5.54
N LEU A 173 -8.88 14.97 -5.38
CA LEU A 173 -8.76 14.03 -6.51
C LEU A 173 -10.06 13.31 -6.84
N VAL A 174 -10.88 12.97 -5.83
CA VAL A 174 -12.10 12.19 -6.02
C VAL A 174 -13.18 12.95 -6.80
N ALA A 175 -14.18 12.21 -7.28
CA ALA A 175 -15.37 12.80 -7.88
C ALA A 175 -16.08 13.74 -6.87
N PRO A 176 -16.69 14.83 -7.34
CA PRO A 176 -17.26 15.86 -6.46
C PRO A 176 -18.21 15.32 -5.38
N GLU A 177 -18.99 14.29 -5.70
CA GLU A 177 -19.94 13.64 -4.79
C GLU A 177 -19.28 12.84 -3.65
N LEU A 178 -17.99 12.53 -3.75
CA LEU A 178 -17.23 11.77 -2.74
C LEU A 178 -16.34 12.67 -1.86
N ARG A 179 -16.33 13.98 -2.07
CA ARG A 179 -15.41 14.89 -1.37
C ARG A 179 -15.62 14.91 0.15
N GLU A 180 -16.86 14.84 0.60
CA GLU A 180 -17.16 14.85 2.02
C GLU A 180 -16.65 13.58 2.69
N GLU A 181 -16.90 12.41 2.09
CA GLU A 181 -16.42 11.13 2.58
C GLU A 181 -14.88 11.04 2.51
N ALA A 182 -14.28 11.56 1.44
CA ALA A 182 -12.83 11.63 1.32
C ALA A 182 -12.21 12.52 2.41
N SER A 183 -12.83 13.64 2.73
CA SER A 183 -12.36 14.55 3.79
C SER A 183 -12.48 13.91 5.18
N LYS A 184 -13.55 13.17 5.46
CA LYS A 184 -13.69 12.39 6.70
C LYS A 184 -12.66 11.29 6.80
N LEU A 185 -12.42 10.58 5.69
CA LEU A 185 -11.39 9.53 5.62
C LEU A 185 -9.99 10.12 5.83
N ALA A 186 -9.70 11.28 5.24
CA ALA A 186 -8.43 11.99 5.37
C ALA A 186 -8.08 12.34 6.83
N GLN A 187 -9.06 12.76 7.62
CA GLN A 187 -8.88 13.08 9.05
C GLN A 187 -8.49 11.85 9.88
N ASN A 188 -8.89 10.67 9.44
CA ASN A 188 -8.70 9.39 10.12
C ASN A 188 -7.64 8.49 9.47
N ALA A 189 -6.93 8.99 8.46
CA ALA A 189 -5.78 8.33 7.85
C ALA A 189 -4.48 8.84 8.49
N LEU A 190 -3.82 7.98 9.27
CA LEU A 190 -2.70 8.34 10.11
C LEU A 190 -1.44 7.59 9.72
N LEU A 191 -0.30 8.27 9.77
CA LEU A 191 0.99 7.60 9.85
C LEU A 191 1.05 6.75 11.13
N PHE A 192 1.75 5.64 11.06
CA PHE A 192 1.96 4.79 12.24
C PHE A 192 2.57 5.58 13.41
N GLU A 193 3.56 6.41 13.16
CA GLU A 193 4.21 7.26 14.15
C GLU A 193 3.27 8.30 14.76
N GLU A 194 2.40 8.91 13.94
CA GLU A 194 1.38 9.84 14.42
C GLU A 194 0.38 9.14 15.35
N PHE A 195 -0.02 7.93 15.00
CA PHE A 195 -0.92 7.14 15.82
C PHE A 195 -0.29 6.82 17.17
N ILE A 196 0.94 6.29 17.18
CA ILE A 196 1.64 5.96 18.43
C ILE A 196 1.90 7.21 19.29
N ALA A 197 2.15 8.36 18.69
CA ALA A 197 2.37 9.60 19.44
C ALA A 197 1.09 10.18 20.09
N ARG A 198 -0.10 9.76 19.66
CA ARG A 198 -1.40 10.19 20.22
C ARG A 198 -1.89 9.28 21.36
N GLU A 199 -1.32 8.06 21.45
CA GLU A 199 -1.68 7.03 22.44
C GLU A 199 -0.83 7.09 23.71
#